data_779c0e9140a35218442f73b9140cc844
#
_entry.id   779c0e9140a35218442f73b9140cc844
#
_cell.length_a   1.000
_cell.length_b   1.000
_cell.length_c   1.000
_cell.angle_alpha   90.00
_cell.angle_beta   90.00
_cell.angle_gamma   90.00
#
_symmetry.space_group_name_H-M   'P 1'
#
loop_
_entity.id
_entity.type
_entity.pdbx_description
1 polymer ?
#
loop_
_entity_poly.entity_id
_entity_poly.type
_entity_poly.pdbx_seq_one_letter_code
_entity_poly.pdbx_strand_id
1 'polypeptide(L)'
;MPTPEPLPEVFRTRFATLEEQFLTKEPADLFAQCFGCGPEHPIGLRVRCFKTDEGVLSPILVPRRYEGPKGAAHGGIVTTYLDEILAGAAVHATHRLSVTGEITVRFVKPVPLETPILGRGRLTARHERYVDVEGWLEELATSEVLARARGRFFFQDRSARAAPPVPRP
;
A
#
# COMPACT_ATOMS: atom_id res chain seq x y z
N MET A 1 -18.32 -0.45 -10.70
CA MET A 1 -16.94 -0.71 -10.27
C MET A 1 -16.49 -2.01 -10.89
N PRO A 2 -15.31 -2.11 -11.49
CA PRO A 2 -14.79 -3.39 -11.94
C PRO A 2 -14.68 -4.33 -10.73
N THR A 3 -15.10 -5.59 -10.92
CA THR A 3 -14.96 -6.63 -9.89
C THR A 3 -13.45 -6.77 -9.60
N PRO A 4 -13.01 -6.73 -8.33
CA PRO A 4 -11.60 -6.93 -8.01
C PRO A 4 -11.12 -8.26 -8.57
N GLU A 5 -9.93 -8.27 -9.16
CA GLU A 5 -9.32 -9.51 -9.61
C GLU A 5 -9.22 -10.49 -8.43
N PRO A 6 -9.48 -11.80 -8.64
CA PRO A 6 -9.35 -12.79 -7.59
C PRO A 6 -7.91 -12.82 -7.08
N LEU A 7 -7.74 -13.02 -5.77
CA LEU A 7 -6.41 -13.17 -5.20
C LEU A 7 -5.71 -14.42 -5.79
N PRO A 8 -4.39 -14.35 -6.02
CA PRO A 8 -3.59 -15.52 -6.32
C PRO A 8 -3.84 -16.63 -5.30
N GLU A 9 -3.88 -17.87 -5.76
CA GLU A 9 -4.27 -19.03 -4.96
C GLU A 9 -3.50 -19.12 -3.63
N VAL A 10 -2.21 -18.84 -3.67
CA VAL A 10 -1.31 -18.85 -2.50
C VAL A 10 -1.76 -17.94 -1.35
N PHE A 11 -2.57 -16.91 -1.63
CA PHE A 11 -3.08 -16.00 -0.61
C PHE A 11 -4.53 -16.29 -0.19
N ARG A 12 -5.29 -17.07 -0.96
CA ARG A 12 -6.74 -17.23 -0.76
C ARG A 12 -7.11 -17.67 0.65
N THR A 13 -6.46 -18.71 1.17
CA THR A 13 -6.75 -19.23 2.51
C THR A 13 -6.50 -18.19 3.60
N ARG A 14 -5.35 -17.49 3.53
CA ARG A 14 -4.99 -16.51 4.56
C ARG A 14 -5.91 -15.29 4.57
N PHE A 15 -6.42 -14.90 3.41
CA PHE A 15 -7.26 -13.70 3.25
C PHE A 15 -8.76 -13.99 3.19
N ALA A 16 -9.18 -15.27 3.26
CA ALA A 16 -10.57 -15.69 3.05
C ALA A 16 -11.59 -15.04 4.01
N THR A 17 -11.17 -14.72 5.23
CA THR A 17 -12.02 -14.14 6.27
C THR A 17 -11.77 -12.66 6.50
N LEU A 18 -10.80 -12.08 5.80
CA LEU A 18 -10.44 -10.67 5.98
C LEU A 18 -11.26 -9.77 5.08
N GLU A 19 -11.71 -8.64 5.63
CA GLU A 19 -12.39 -7.60 4.87
C GLU A 19 -11.37 -6.77 4.09
N GLU A 20 -11.56 -6.65 2.78
CA GLU A 20 -10.75 -5.76 1.97
C GLU A 20 -11.10 -4.31 2.27
N GLN A 21 -10.07 -3.52 2.55
CA GLN A 21 -10.19 -2.10 2.76
C GLN A 21 -10.12 -1.38 1.42
N PHE A 22 -11.26 -0.86 0.97
CA PHE A 22 -11.25 0.10 -0.13
C PHE A 22 -10.81 1.46 0.43
N LEU A 23 -9.77 2.05 -0.16
CA LEU A 23 -9.21 3.32 0.29
C LEU A 23 -10.21 4.49 0.18
N THR A 24 -11.33 4.30 -0.53
CA THR A 24 -12.39 5.31 -0.65
C THR A 24 -13.78 4.71 -0.71
N LYS A 25 -14.65 5.19 0.18
CA LYS A 25 -16.10 5.31 -0.08
C LYS A 25 -16.43 6.61 -0.82
N GLU A 26 -15.43 7.37 -1.20
CA GLU A 26 -15.50 8.64 -1.94
C GLU A 26 -15.63 8.35 -3.45
N PRO A 27 -15.95 9.35 -4.29
CA PRO A 27 -16.16 9.12 -5.72
C PRO A 27 -15.08 8.22 -6.29
N ALA A 28 -15.48 7.18 -6.99
CA ALA A 28 -14.61 6.12 -7.51
C ALA A 28 -13.41 6.65 -8.33
N ASP A 29 -13.50 7.90 -8.77
CA ASP A 29 -12.54 8.52 -9.68
C ASP A 29 -11.29 9.08 -8.99
N LEU A 30 -11.32 9.34 -7.67
CA LEU A 30 -10.21 10.05 -6.99
C LEU A 30 -8.89 9.29 -7.06
N PHE A 31 -8.92 7.96 -6.98
CA PHE A 31 -7.73 7.12 -7.00
C PHE A 31 -7.71 6.10 -8.16
N ALA A 32 -8.64 6.20 -9.12
CA ALA A 32 -8.73 5.25 -10.23
C ALA A 32 -7.40 5.12 -11.00
N GLN A 33 -6.68 6.22 -11.16
CA GLN A 33 -5.39 6.31 -11.86
C GLN A 33 -4.17 6.38 -10.90
N CYS A 34 -4.35 6.09 -9.60
CA CYS A 34 -3.22 6.04 -8.66
C CYS A 34 -2.24 4.93 -9.08
N PHE A 35 -0.95 5.25 -9.16
CA PHE A 35 0.07 4.27 -9.52
C PHE A 35 0.15 3.11 -8.51
N GLY A 36 -0.01 3.41 -7.22
CA GLY A 36 0.09 2.41 -6.16
C GLY A 36 -1.15 1.51 -6.06
N CYS A 37 -2.34 2.10 -5.96
CA CYS A 37 -3.58 1.36 -5.64
C CYS A 37 -4.69 1.46 -6.72
N GLY A 38 -4.52 2.28 -7.76
CA GLY A 38 -5.55 2.55 -8.75
C GLY A 38 -5.87 1.35 -9.64
N PRO A 39 -7.14 0.92 -9.72
CA PRO A 39 -7.53 -0.23 -10.51
C PRO A 39 -7.42 0.00 -12.03
N GLU A 40 -7.48 1.26 -12.47
CA GLU A 40 -7.45 1.64 -13.89
C GLU A 40 -6.07 2.06 -14.37
N HIS A 41 -5.07 2.15 -13.48
CA HIS A 41 -3.72 2.53 -13.90
C HIS A 41 -3.11 1.40 -14.76
N PRO A 42 -2.64 1.69 -16.00
CA PRO A 42 -2.26 0.66 -16.98
C PRO A 42 -1.10 -0.23 -16.52
N ILE A 43 -0.16 0.33 -15.75
CA ILE A 43 1.02 -0.36 -15.22
C ILE A 43 1.16 -0.20 -13.70
N GLY A 44 0.10 0.19 -13.00
CA GLY A 44 0.10 0.37 -11.55
C GLY A 44 0.30 -0.93 -10.77
N LEU A 45 0.63 -0.79 -9.49
CA LEU A 45 0.90 -1.93 -8.61
C LEU A 45 -0.38 -2.60 -8.11
N ARG A 46 -1.49 -1.87 -8.09
CA ARG A 46 -2.81 -2.34 -7.60
C ARG A 46 -2.73 -2.95 -6.20
N VAL A 47 -2.03 -2.25 -5.31
CA VAL A 47 -1.86 -2.68 -3.92
C VAL A 47 -3.22 -2.77 -3.24
N ARG A 48 -3.48 -3.89 -2.59
CA ARG A 48 -4.71 -4.19 -1.87
C ARG A 48 -4.40 -4.35 -0.39
N CYS A 49 -5.17 -3.71 0.47
CA CYS A 49 -5.04 -3.82 1.91
C CYS A 49 -6.26 -4.51 2.51
N PHE A 50 -6.05 -5.41 3.44
CA PHE A 50 -7.08 -6.15 4.16
C PHE A 50 -6.98 -5.83 5.64
N LYS A 51 -8.12 -5.60 6.28
CA LYS A 51 -8.20 -5.21 7.69
C LYS A 51 -7.85 -6.37 8.61
N THR A 52 -7.12 -6.07 9.68
CA THR A 52 -6.85 -6.96 10.80
C THR A 52 -7.02 -6.22 12.10
N ASP A 53 -7.03 -6.92 13.23
CA ASP A 53 -7.14 -6.29 14.56
C ASP A 53 -5.94 -5.38 14.88
N GLU A 54 -4.77 -5.67 14.29
CA GLU A 54 -3.53 -4.92 14.54
C GLU A 54 -3.23 -3.84 13.49
N GLY A 55 -3.95 -3.83 12.37
CA GLY A 55 -3.69 -2.92 11.26
C GLY A 55 -4.14 -3.48 9.91
N VAL A 56 -3.23 -3.58 8.94
CA VAL A 56 -3.54 -4.10 7.61
C VAL A 56 -2.55 -5.16 7.15
N LEU A 57 -3.05 -6.09 6.32
CA LEU A 57 -2.25 -7.04 5.52
C LEU A 57 -2.42 -6.74 4.04
N SER A 58 -1.37 -6.97 3.27
CA SER A 58 -1.37 -6.82 1.81
C SER A 58 -0.72 -8.03 1.14
N PRO A 59 -1.43 -8.73 0.21
CA PRO A 59 -0.84 -9.80 -0.59
C PRO A 59 -0.05 -9.20 -1.75
N ILE A 60 1.21 -9.57 -1.93
CA ILE A 60 2.09 -9.00 -2.93
C ILE A 60 2.79 -10.09 -3.72
N LEU A 61 2.74 -9.97 -5.05
CA LEU A 61 3.61 -10.64 -6.01
C LEU A 61 4.21 -9.56 -6.90
N VAL A 62 5.51 -9.30 -6.78
CA VAL A 62 6.16 -8.29 -7.61
C VAL A 62 6.42 -8.85 -9.01
N PRO A 63 5.77 -8.32 -10.06
CA PRO A 63 5.98 -8.82 -11.42
C PRO A 63 7.40 -8.52 -11.92
N ARG A 64 7.91 -9.39 -12.80
CA ARG A 64 9.23 -9.25 -13.42
C ARG A 64 9.46 -7.91 -14.12
N ARG A 65 8.42 -7.27 -14.65
CA ARG A 65 8.54 -5.93 -15.28
C ARG A 65 9.01 -4.82 -14.33
N TYR A 66 9.01 -5.06 -13.02
CA TYR A 66 9.49 -4.14 -11.99
C TYR A 66 10.87 -4.54 -11.43
N GLU A 67 11.62 -5.36 -12.19
CA GLU A 67 12.98 -5.74 -11.85
C GLU A 67 13.91 -4.53 -11.77
N GLY A 68 14.75 -4.52 -10.74
CA GLY A 68 15.90 -3.62 -10.60
C GLY A 68 17.19 -4.40 -10.82
N PRO A 69 17.97 -4.72 -9.77
CA PRO A 69 19.04 -5.69 -9.90
C PRO A 69 18.49 -7.05 -10.27
N LYS A 70 19.26 -7.83 -11.04
CA LYS A 70 18.83 -9.15 -11.52
C LYS A 70 18.21 -10.03 -10.42
N GLY A 71 16.97 -10.43 -10.63
CA GLY A 71 16.20 -11.30 -9.70
C GLY A 71 15.53 -10.56 -8.54
N ALA A 72 15.69 -9.26 -8.41
CA ALA A 72 15.12 -8.47 -7.33
C ALA A 72 14.27 -7.29 -7.83
N ALA A 73 13.25 -6.92 -7.06
CA ALA A 73 12.43 -5.76 -7.33
C ALA A 73 13.25 -4.46 -7.22
N HIS A 74 12.93 -3.48 -8.08
CA HIS A 74 13.53 -2.15 -7.99
C HIS A 74 13.16 -1.46 -6.68
N GLY A 75 14.14 -0.81 -6.02
CA GLY A 75 13.94 -0.19 -4.70
C GLY A 75 12.81 0.84 -4.65
N GLY A 76 12.61 1.64 -5.71
CA GLY A 76 11.47 2.55 -5.82
C GLY A 76 10.12 1.82 -5.83
N ILE A 77 10.03 0.66 -6.47
CA ILE A 77 8.82 -0.19 -6.47
C ILE A 77 8.56 -0.75 -5.07
N VAL A 78 9.60 -1.24 -4.38
CA VAL A 78 9.50 -1.69 -2.99
C VAL A 78 9.01 -0.56 -2.07
N THR A 79 9.55 0.65 -2.26
CA THR A 79 9.12 1.85 -1.53
C THR A 79 7.65 2.18 -1.80
N THR A 80 7.18 2.07 -3.05
CA THR A 80 5.78 2.32 -3.39
C THR A 80 4.85 1.28 -2.74
N TYR A 81 5.20 -0.01 -2.71
CA TYR A 81 4.42 -0.99 -1.96
C TYR A 81 4.31 -0.63 -0.48
N LEU A 82 5.43 -0.23 0.14
CA LEU A 82 5.44 0.17 1.54
C LEU A 82 4.62 1.45 1.77
N ASP A 83 4.71 2.45 0.89
CA ASP A 83 3.92 3.68 0.99
C ASP A 83 2.40 3.39 0.99
N GLU A 84 1.92 2.56 0.08
CA GLU A 84 0.52 2.16 0.02
C GLU A 84 0.05 1.37 1.25
N ILE A 85 0.89 0.48 1.78
CA ILE A 85 0.59 -0.29 2.99
C ILE A 85 0.51 0.64 4.20
N LEU A 86 1.43 1.61 4.33
CA LEU A 86 1.42 2.61 5.39
C LEU A 86 0.20 3.53 5.27
N ALA A 87 -0.15 3.97 4.05
CA ALA A 87 -1.38 4.73 3.79
C ALA A 87 -2.63 3.91 4.18
N GLY A 88 -2.66 2.63 3.82
CA GLY A 88 -3.71 1.70 4.23
C GLY A 88 -3.84 1.60 5.75
N ALA A 89 -2.74 1.48 6.47
CA ALA A 89 -2.73 1.45 7.93
C ALA A 89 -3.22 2.76 8.55
N ALA A 90 -2.82 3.91 7.98
CA ALA A 90 -3.29 5.22 8.42
C ALA A 90 -4.81 5.36 8.25
N VAL A 91 -5.36 4.98 7.09
CA VAL A 91 -6.81 5.00 6.83
C VAL A 91 -7.55 4.01 7.72
N HIS A 92 -7.02 2.80 7.90
CA HIS A 92 -7.62 1.79 8.79
C HIS A 92 -7.79 2.32 10.22
N ALA A 93 -6.74 2.93 10.76
CA ALA A 93 -6.74 3.40 12.13
C ALA A 93 -7.57 4.67 12.36
N THR A 94 -7.79 5.48 11.32
CA THR A 94 -8.35 6.83 11.50
C THR A 94 -9.65 7.08 10.74
N HIS A 95 -9.97 6.25 9.76
CA HIS A 95 -11.07 6.44 8.81
C HIS A 95 -11.02 7.79 8.07
N ARG A 96 -9.81 8.37 7.93
CA ARG A 96 -9.56 9.66 7.27
C ARG A 96 -8.56 9.47 6.15
N LEU A 97 -8.79 10.15 5.04
CA LEU A 97 -7.80 10.25 3.98
C LEU A 97 -6.61 11.09 4.46
N SER A 98 -5.44 10.63 4.09
CA SER A 98 -4.18 11.28 4.41
C SER A 98 -3.22 11.21 3.23
N VAL A 99 -2.24 12.08 3.24
CA VAL A 99 -1.16 12.11 2.24
C VAL A 99 0.18 11.87 2.92
N THR A 100 1.05 11.18 2.22
CA THR A 100 2.41 10.91 2.66
C THR A 100 3.17 12.22 2.80
N GLY A 101 3.62 12.54 4.01
CA GLY A 101 4.50 13.68 4.26
C GLY A 101 5.95 13.26 4.36
N GLU A 102 6.19 12.08 4.93
CA GLU A 102 7.53 11.54 5.09
C GLU A 102 7.46 10.01 5.07
N ILE A 103 8.43 9.38 4.42
CA ILE A 103 8.65 7.94 4.48
C ILE A 103 10.14 7.63 4.58
N THR A 104 10.50 6.77 5.52
CA THR A 104 11.85 6.22 5.66
C THR A 104 11.80 4.73 5.44
N VAL A 105 12.57 4.24 4.47
CA VAL A 105 12.63 2.82 4.12
C VAL A 105 14.01 2.25 4.43
N ARG A 106 14.03 1.09 5.07
CA ARG A 106 15.21 0.27 5.27
C ARG A 106 15.08 -1.03 4.49
N PHE A 107 15.93 -1.20 3.51
CA PHE A 107 16.07 -2.44 2.77
C PHE A 107 16.93 -3.41 3.59
N VAL A 108 16.37 -4.54 3.98
CA VAL A 108 17.05 -5.56 4.81
C VAL A 108 17.67 -6.62 3.92
N LYS A 109 16.89 -7.07 2.91
CA LYS A 109 17.29 -8.05 1.90
C LYS A 109 16.69 -7.68 0.54
N PRO A 110 17.25 -8.17 -0.57
CA PRO A 110 16.60 -8.04 -1.87
C PRO A 110 15.19 -8.61 -1.84
N VAL A 111 14.22 -7.87 -2.35
CA VAL A 111 12.83 -8.33 -2.47
C VAL A 111 12.70 -9.16 -3.73
N PRO A 112 12.43 -10.47 -3.64
CA PRO A 112 12.39 -11.34 -4.81
C PRO A 112 11.19 -11.07 -5.70
N LEU A 113 11.36 -11.29 -7.00
CA LEU A 113 10.28 -11.22 -7.98
C LEU A 113 9.44 -12.49 -7.95
N GLU A 114 8.15 -12.37 -8.30
CA GLU A 114 7.22 -13.49 -8.48
C GLU A 114 7.16 -14.44 -7.27
N THR A 115 7.61 -13.97 -6.12
CA THR A 115 7.59 -14.71 -4.84
C THR A 115 6.50 -14.12 -3.95
N PRO A 116 5.68 -14.97 -3.28
CA PRO A 116 4.64 -14.48 -2.38
C PRO A 116 5.19 -13.73 -1.18
N ILE A 117 4.76 -12.49 -1.01
CA ILE A 117 5.18 -11.57 0.05
C ILE A 117 3.93 -11.07 0.78
N LEU A 118 4.03 -10.92 2.08
CA LEU A 118 3.07 -10.23 2.90
C LEU A 118 3.58 -8.83 3.24
N GLY A 119 2.76 -7.83 2.92
CA GLY A 119 2.93 -6.50 3.46
C GLY A 119 2.12 -6.36 4.75
N ARG A 120 2.71 -5.72 5.76
CA ARG A 120 2.04 -5.41 7.02
C ARG A 120 2.18 -3.93 7.33
N GLY A 121 1.12 -3.33 7.87
CA GLY A 121 1.14 -1.95 8.29
C GLY A 121 0.30 -1.75 9.55
N ARG A 122 0.80 -0.89 10.46
CA ARG A 122 0.08 -0.55 11.69
C ARG A 122 0.36 0.87 12.16
N LEU A 123 -0.58 1.41 12.92
CA LEU A 123 -0.42 2.69 13.60
C LEU A 123 0.63 2.58 14.71
N THR A 124 1.49 3.59 14.84
CA THR A 124 2.43 3.73 15.95
C THR A 124 2.11 4.91 16.85
N ALA A 125 1.64 6.03 16.28
CA ALA A 125 1.22 7.20 17.04
C ALA A 125 0.14 7.99 16.31
N ARG A 126 -0.74 8.64 17.08
CA ARG A 126 -1.80 9.52 16.56
C ARG A 126 -1.62 10.92 17.11
N HIS A 127 -1.62 11.88 16.22
CA HIS A 127 -1.54 13.30 16.50
C HIS A 127 -2.75 14.04 15.94
N GLU A 128 -2.92 15.28 16.26
CA GLU A 128 -4.08 16.08 15.81
C GLU A 128 -4.14 16.22 14.28
N ARG A 129 -2.99 16.47 13.62
CA ARG A 129 -2.89 16.76 12.20
C ARG A 129 -2.31 15.64 11.34
N TYR A 130 -1.74 14.61 11.95
CA TYR A 130 -1.08 13.51 11.25
C TYR A 130 -1.08 12.24 12.10
N VAL A 131 -0.68 11.14 11.49
CA VAL A 131 -0.37 9.88 12.15
C VAL A 131 1.01 9.40 11.76
N ASP A 132 1.68 8.72 12.69
CA ASP A 132 2.87 7.95 12.42
C ASP A 132 2.49 6.46 12.32
N VAL A 133 3.02 5.80 11.31
CA VAL A 133 2.74 4.40 10.97
C VAL A 133 4.03 3.67 10.68
N GLU A 134 4.05 2.37 10.90
CA GLU A 134 5.16 1.50 10.49
C GLU A 134 4.64 0.30 9.71
N GLY A 135 5.51 -0.26 8.89
CA GLY A 135 5.18 -1.45 8.11
C GLY A 135 6.41 -2.18 7.62
N TRP A 136 6.18 -3.38 7.10
CA TRP A 136 7.25 -4.19 6.56
C TRP A 136 6.73 -5.15 5.49
N LEU A 137 7.66 -5.63 4.70
CA LEU A 137 7.46 -6.72 3.76
C LEU A 137 8.17 -7.95 4.31
N GLU A 138 7.46 -9.08 4.34
CA GLU A 138 8.01 -10.38 4.73
C GLU A 138 7.68 -11.44 3.68
N GLU A 139 8.60 -12.35 3.44
CA GLU A 139 8.33 -13.49 2.56
C GLU A 139 7.29 -14.42 3.21
N LEU A 140 6.25 -14.80 2.44
CA LEU A 140 5.14 -15.59 2.97
C LEU A 140 5.58 -16.94 3.54
N ALA A 141 6.52 -17.61 2.88
CA ALA A 141 6.94 -18.97 3.24
C ALA A 141 7.83 -19.02 4.48
N THR A 142 8.70 -18.02 4.66
CA THR A 142 9.75 -18.03 5.69
C THR A 142 9.49 -17.05 6.82
N SER A 143 8.59 -16.08 6.61
CA SER A 143 8.37 -14.91 7.48
C SER A 143 9.63 -14.03 7.63
N GLU A 144 10.58 -14.16 6.72
CA GLU A 144 11.79 -13.36 6.73
C GLU A 144 11.47 -11.93 6.28
N VAL A 145 11.91 -10.95 7.08
CA VAL A 145 11.68 -9.54 6.76
C VAL A 145 12.66 -9.07 5.67
N LEU A 146 12.10 -8.55 4.60
CA LEU A 146 12.82 -8.08 3.41
C LEU A 146 13.06 -6.56 3.44
N ALA A 147 12.05 -5.81 3.86
CA ALA A 147 12.13 -4.36 3.98
C ALA A 147 11.22 -3.85 5.11
N ARG A 148 11.58 -2.72 5.70
CA ARG A 148 10.80 -2.03 6.75
C ARG A 148 10.62 -0.56 6.37
N ALA A 149 9.51 0.03 6.80
CA ALA A 149 9.30 1.46 6.63
C ALA A 149 8.63 2.07 7.86
N ARG A 150 8.86 3.37 8.03
CA ARG A 150 8.10 4.26 8.89
C ARG A 150 7.65 5.45 8.07
N GLY A 151 6.47 5.94 8.32
CA GLY A 151 5.93 7.08 7.59
C GLY A 151 5.08 7.98 8.45
N ARG A 152 5.03 9.25 8.06
CA ARG A 152 4.14 10.26 8.60
C ARG A 152 3.13 10.68 7.56
N PHE A 153 1.86 10.57 7.91
CA PHE A 153 0.73 10.81 7.01
C PHE A 153 -0.13 11.94 7.56
N PHE A 154 -0.23 13.02 6.79
CA PHE A 154 -1.01 14.20 7.15
C PHE A 154 -2.44 14.08 6.69
N PHE A 155 -3.38 14.41 7.57
CA PHE A 155 -4.80 14.43 7.20
C PHE A 155 -5.07 15.51 6.16
N GLN A 156 -5.86 15.14 5.14
CA GLN A 156 -6.34 16.11 4.18
C GLN A 156 -7.53 16.89 4.77
N ASP A 157 -7.48 18.22 4.72
CA ASP A 157 -8.63 19.05 4.97
C ASP A 157 -9.63 18.93 3.83
N ARG A 158 -10.88 18.65 4.15
CA ARG A 158 -11.97 18.56 3.15
C ARG A 158 -12.16 19.84 2.34
N SER A 159 -11.78 21.00 2.89
CA SER A 159 -11.83 22.30 2.22
C SER A 159 -10.74 22.51 1.16
N ALA A 160 -9.64 21.79 1.22
CA ALA A 160 -8.53 21.91 0.25
C ALA A 160 -8.76 21.14 -1.08
N ARG A 161 -9.90 20.46 -1.24
CA ARG A 161 -10.24 19.66 -2.43
C ARG A 161 -10.61 20.47 -3.69
N ALA A 162 -10.63 21.81 -3.61
CA ALA A 162 -10.88 22.69 -4.75
C ALA A 162 -9.58 23.25 -5.35
N ALA A 163 -8.55 22.44 -5.54
CA ALA A 163 -7.45 22.85 -6.40
C ALA A 163 -7.94 22.85 -7.87
N PRO A 164 -7.75 23.93 -8.63
CA PRO A 164 -8.14 23.97 -10.03
C PRO A 164 -7.40 22.87 -10.81
N PRO A 165 -8.02 22.30 -11.86
CA PRO A 165 -7.36 21.31 -12.69
C PRO A 165 -6.08 21.91 -13.29
N VAL A 166 -4.96 21.21 -13.13
CA VAL A 166 -3.72 21.56 -13.79
C VAL A 166 -3.95 21.52 -15.30
N PRO A 167 -3.68 22.61 -16.06
CA PRO A 167 -3.81 22.58 -17.51
C PRO A 167 -2.95 21.45 -18.06
N ARG A 168 -3.52 20.59 -18.86
CA ARG A 168 -2.74 19.57 -19.61
C ARG A 168 -1.96 20.30 -20.71
N PRO A 169 -0.69 19.92 -20.92
CA PRO A 169 0.11 20.47 -22.01
C PRO A 169 -0.50 20.16 -23.38
#